data_14967b490758fd6e89d4f7a6ad436ef0
#
_entry.id   14967b490758fd6e89d4f7a6ad436ef0
#
_cell.length_a   1.000
_cell.length_b   1.000
_cell.length_c   1.000
_cell.angle_alpha   90.00
_cell.angle_beta   90.00
_cell.angle_gamma   90.00
#
_symmetry.space_group_name_H-M   'P 1'
#
loop_
_entity.id
_entity.type
_entity.pdbx_description
1 polymer ?
#
loop_
_entity_poly.entity_id
_entity_poly.type
_entity_poly.pdbx_seq_one_letter_code
_entity_poly.pdbx_strand_id
1 'polypeptide(L)'
;MKYLMTENYRTQTKLSNLASGAQLFIEGARLCTETLKNNQCYPCSLGATTSARGLHLGANHLEEMLVLMTCFGRRALCLGKADDPYASVDELSLLKDLQNLEIYPDKSVQCFASTVIRPKLLNLYLTASSQYIEKTKHQFTILSLHLVHEAAPIN
;
A
#
# COMPACT_ATOMS: atom_id res chain seq x y z
N MET A 1 13.45 -17.41 -8.02
CA MET A 1 13.41 -16.18 -8.51
C MET A 1 14.31 -15.23 -7.86
N LYS A 2 14.98 -14.45 -8.61
CA LYS A 2 15.85 -13.64 -8.11
C LYS A 2 15.31 -12.39 -7.80
N TYR A 3 15.28 -11.98 -6.65
CA TYR A 3 14.97 -10.71 -6.32
C TYR A 3 16.24 -9.99 -6.25
N LEU A 4 16.59 -9.48 -7.33
CA LEU A 4 17.63 -8.54 -7.28
C LEU A 4 17.00 -7.28 -6.80
N MET A 5 16.99 -7.14 -5.54
CA MET A 5 16.64 -5.92 -4.96
C MET A 5 17.78 -4.99 -5.19
N THR A 6 17.82 -4.51 -6.34
CA THR A 6 18.77 -3.48 -6.63
C THR A 6 18.30 -2.25 -5.87
N GLU A 7 19.20 -1.44 -5.48
CA GLU A 7 18.90 -0.21 -4.81
C GLU A 7 17.94 0.67 -5.59
N ASN A 8 17.67 0.32 -6.80
CA ASN A 8 16.83 1.09 -7.70
C ASN A 8 15.34 1.02 -7.40
N TYR A 9 14.91 0.12 -6.51
CA TYR A 9 13.50 0.10 -6.15
C TYR A 9 13.16 1.18 -5.11
N ARG A 10 14.16 1.71 -4.46
CA ARG A 10 13.98 2.71 -3.42
C ARG A 10 13.86 4.10 -4.04
N THR A 11 12.99 4.91 -3.51
CA THR A 11 12.87 6.29 -3.94
C THR A 11 13.57 7.21 -2.96
N GLN A 12 13.57 8.50 -3.23
CA GLN A 12 14.09 9.50 -2.32
C GLN A 12 13.01 10.00 -1.34
N THR A 13 11.83 9.42 -1.39
CA THR A 13 10.73 9.87 -0.56
C THR A 13 10.79 9.21 0.81
N LYS A 14 10.99 10.01 1.84
CA LYS A 14 10.97 9.49 3.20
C LYS A 14 9.54 9.29 3.66
N LEU A 15 9.28 8.19 4.35
CA LEU A 15 7.95 7.94 4.90
C LEU A 15 7.50 9.07 5.82
N SER A 16 8.41 9.66 6.57
CA SER A 16 8.07 10.74 7.48
C SER A 16 7.56 11.99 6.77
N ASN A 17 7.79 12.11 5.47
CA ASN A 17 7.29 13.23 4.69
C ASN A 17 5.91 12.98 4.09
N LEU A 18 5.37 11.79 4.28
CA LEU A 18 4.06 11.45 3.76
C LEU A 18 2.97 11.79 4.79
N ALA A 19 1.77 11.99 4.32
CA ALA A 19 0.63 12.16 5.21
C ALA A 19 0.45 10.91 6.09
N SER A 20 -0.14 11.07 7.26
CA SER A 20 -0.26 9.97 8.21
C SER A 20 -0.99 8.75 7.65
N GLY A 21 -2.02 8.97 6.87
CA GLY A 21 -2.73 7.84 6.24
C GLY A 21 -1.89 7.09 5.22
N ALA A 22 -1.05 7.81 4.49
CA ALA A 22 -0.13 7.20 3.54
C ALA A 22 0.94 6.38 4.26
N GLN A 23 1.48 6.92 5.36
CA GLN A 23 2.44 6.19 6.18
C GLN A 23 1.80 4.92 6.73
N LEU A 24 0.58 5.04 7.23
CA LEU A 24 -0.16 3.91 7.76
C LEU A 24 -0.34 2.81 6.72
N PHE A 25 -0.70 3.21 5.51
CA PHE A 25 -0.88 2.25 4.42
C PHE A 25 0.43 1.49 4.14
N ILE A 26 1.53 2.22 4.01
CA ILE A 26 2.83 1.59 3.70
C ILE A 26 3.27 0.67 4.85
N GLU A 27 3.15 1.13 6.09
CA GLU A 27 3.51 0.32 7.24
C GLU A 27 2.66 -0.95 7.28
N GLY A 28 1.35 -0.80 7.04
CA GLY A 28 0.44 -1.93 7.00
C GLY A 28 0.77 -2.90 5.87
N ALA A 29 1.08 -2.37 4.69
CA ALA A 29 1.41 -3.20 3.54
C ALA A 29 2.69 -4.02 3.78
N ARG A 30 3.69 -3.40 4.36
CA ARG A 30 4.95 -4.09 4.68
C ARG A 30 4.72 -5.19 5.71
N LEU A 31 3.97 -4.89 6.76
CA LEU A 31 3.68 -5.86 7.80
C LEU A 31 2.81 -6.98 7.27
N CYS A 32 1.82 -6.65 6.47
CA CYS A 32 0.96 -7.66 5.86
C CYS A 32 1.76 -8.63 4.98
N THR A 33 2.64 -8.09 4.16
CA THR A 33 3.48 -8.93 3.31
C THR A 33 4.36 -9.86 4.13
N GLU A 34 4.89 -9.35 5.23
CA GLU A 34 5.72 -10.17 6.11
C GLU A 34 4.91 -11.31 6.73
N THR A 35 3.69 -11.02 7.20
CA THR A 35 2.85 -12.06 7.78
C THR A 35 2.42 -13.09 6.74
N LEU A 36 2.16 -12.66 5.51
CA LEU A 36 1.81 -13.59 4.43
C LEU A 36 3.00 -14.51 4.09
N LYS A 37 4.20 -14.00 4.12
CA LYS A 37 5.38 -14.83 3.89
C LYS A 37 5.54 -15.89 4.96
N ASN A 38 5.07 -15.61 6.16
CA ASN A 38 5.17 -16.55 7.27
C ASN A 38 3.91 -17.41 7.42
N ASN A 39 3.02 -17.36 6.43
CA ASN A 39 1.75 -18.11 6.47
C ASN A 39 0.90 -17.75 7.70
N GLN A 40 0.92 -16.48 8.08
CA GLN A 40 0.15 -16.00 9.23
C GLN A 40 -1.00 -15.12 8.74
N CYS A 41 -2.01 -15.01 9.57
CA CYS A 41 -3.14 -14.15 9.28
C CYS A 41 -2.81 -12.73 9.69
N TYR A 42 -2.83 -11.79 8.74
CA TYR A 42 -2.49 -10.41 9.02
C TYR A 42 -3.43 -9.76 10.04
N PRO A 43 -4.77 -9.80 9.85
CA PRO A 43 -5.64 -9.21 10.85
C PRO A 43 -5.50 -9.85 12.22
N CYS A 44 -5.25 -11.17 12.29
CA CYS A 44 -5.05 -11.86 13.55
C CYS A 44 -3.75 -11.41 14.22
N SER A 45 -2.72 -11.20 13.43
CA SER A 45 -1.43 -10.74 13.95
C SER A 45 -1.55 -9.34 14.52
N LEU A 46 -2.32 -8.47 13.86
CA LEU A 46 -2.55 -7.14 14.36
C LEU A 46 -3.33 -7.15 15.66
N GLY A 47 -4.27 -8.07 15.80
CA GLY A 47 -5.03 -8.19 17.02
C GLY A 47 -4.17 -8.46 18.24
N ALA A 48 -3.06 -9.10 18.06
CA ALA A 48 -2.15 -9.38 19.14
C ALA A 48 -1.25 -8.20 19.51
N THR A 49 -1.01 -7.30 18.57
CA THR A 49 -0.11 -6.18 18.79
C THR A 49 -0.80 -4.86 18.97
N THR A 50 -1.95 -4.84 18.82
CA THR A 50 -2.89 -3.83 18.92
C THR A 50 -2.69 -2.42 18.89
N SER A 51 -1.68 -2.04 19.19
CA SER A 51 -1.65 -0.71 19.37
C SER A 51 -1.62 0.13 18.29
N ALA A 52 -1.34 -0.39 17.34
CA ALA A 52 -0.61 0.41 16.64
C ALA A 52 -1.31 1.27 15.75
N ARG A 53 -1.43 2.42 16.07
CA ARG A 53 -1.61 3.50 15.11
C ARG A 53 -2.74 3.31 14.11
N GLY A 54 -3.73 2.50 14.44
CA GLY A 54 -4.84 2.28 13.52
C GLY A 54 -4.55 1.29 12.39
N LEU A 55 -3.48 0.52 12.47
CA LEU A 55 -3.18 -0.49 11.44
C LEU A 55 -4.31 -1.49 11.27
N HIS A 56 -5.12 -1.69 12.31
CA HIS A 56 -6.23 -2.63 12.22
C HIS A 56 -7.39 -2.12 11.35
N LEU A 57 -7.39 -0.81 11.07
CA LEU A 57 -8.45 -0.25 10.25
C LEU A 57 -8.30 -0.75 8.81
N GLY A 58 -9.30 -1.41 8.34
CA GLY A 58 -9.26 -1.94 6.99
C GLY A 58 -8.26 -3.07 6.76
N ALA A 59 -7.75 -3.67 7.82
CA ALA A 59 -6.73 -4.72 7.69
C ALA A 59 -7.17 -5.88 6.79
N ASN A 60 -8.43 -6.29 6.87
CA ASN A 60 -8.94 -7.37 6.01
C ASN A 60 -8.87 -6.97 4.53
N HIS A 61 -9.19 -5.73 4.26
CA HIS A 61 -9.22 -5.25 2.87
C HIS A 61 -7.79 -5.06 2.33
N LEU A 62 -6.90 -4.60 3.19
CA LEU A 62 -5.50 -4.47 2.83
C LEU A 62 -4.89 -5.84 2.53
N GLU A 63 -5.20 -6.83 3.36
CA GLU A 63 -4.73 -8.20 3.12
C GLU A 63 -5.24 -8.71 1.77
N GLU A 64 -6.50 -8.46 1.48
CA GLU A 64 -7.11 -8.89 0.22
C GLU A 64 -6.39 -8.25 -0.98
N MET A 65 -6.12 -6.95 -0.91
CA MET A 65 -5.38 -6.25 -1.94
C MET A 65 -4.01 -6.89 -2.17
N LEU A 66 -3.29 -7.15 -1.09
CA LEU A 66 -1.93 -7.67 -1.19
C LEU A 66 -1.89 -9.13 -1.60
N VAL A 67 -2.85 -9.93 -1.18
CA VAL A 67 -2.96 -11.32 -1.64
C VAL A 67 -3.19 -11.35 -3.15
N LEU A 68 -4.08 -10.49 -3.65
CA LEU A 68 -4.32 -10.43 -5.09
C LEU A 68 -3.06 -10.07 -5.87
N MET A 69 -2.25 -9.20 -5.32
CA MET A 69 -1.03 -8.76 -5.98
C MET A 69 0.12 -9.74 -5.81
N THR A 70 0.29 -10.29 -4.63
CA THR A 70 1.47 -11.13 -4.36
C THR A 70 1.26 -12.58 -4.75
N CYS A 71 0.06 -13.10 -4.57
CA CYS A 71 -0.21 -14.50 -4.85
C CYS A 71 -0.71 -14.73 -6.27
N PHE A 72 -1.39 -13.74 -6.84
CA PHE A 72 -2.00 -13.88 -8.15
C PHE A 72 -1.51 -12.82 -9.14
N GLY A 73 -0.47 -12.12 -8.78
CA GLY A 73 0.07 -11.09 -9.64
C GLY A 73 0.91 -11.63 -10.79
N ARG A 74 1.08 -10.81 -11.80
CA ARG A 74 1.89 -11.17 -12.96
C ARG A 74 3.36 -10.87 -12.75
N ARG A 75 3.70 -10.07 -11.76
CA ARG A 75 5.08 -9.82 -11.41
C ARG A 75 5.21 -9.61 -9.90
N ALA A 76 6.41 -9.68 -9.42
CA ALA A 76 6.66 -9.46 -8.01
C ALA A 76 6.44 -7.99 -7.64
N LEU A 77 5.91 -7.77 -6.46
CA LEU A 77 5.73 -6.44 -5.93
C LEU A 77 6.90 -6.15 -4.99
N CYS A 78 7.54 -5.03 -5.19
CA CYS A 78 8.72 -4.66 -4.40
C CYS A 78 8.35 -3.67 -3.31
N LEU A 79 8.15 -4.18 -2.10
CA LEU A 79 7.88 -3.33 -0.95
C LEU A 79 9.16 -3.19 -0.11
N GLY A 80 9.28 -2.09 0.58
CA GLY A 80 10.41 -1.89 1.48
C GLY A 80 10.33 -2.79 2.70
N LYS A 81 11.43 -2.87 3.42
CA LYS A 81 11.47 -3.59 4.68
C LYS A 81 10.81 -2.74 5.76
N ALA A 82 10.39 -3.38 6.83
CA ALA A 82 9.65 -2.71 7.88
C ALA A 82 10.34 -1.46 8.42
N ASP A 83 11.64 -1.49 8.50
CA ASP A 83 12.41 -0.39 9.07
C ASP A 83 13.01 0.57 8.05
N ASP A 84 12.73 0.39 6.77
CA ASP A 84 13.29 1.26 5.74
C ASP A 84 12.59 2.63 5.81
N PRO A 85 13.34 3.71 6.00
CA PRO A 85 12.73 5.02 6.09
C PRO A 85 12.25 5.60 4.76
N TYR A 86 12.60 4.97 3.64
CA TYR A 86 12.20 5.45 2.33
C TYR A 86 11.16 4.56 1.69
N ALA A 87 10.27 5.16 0.92
CA ALA A 87 9.27 4.41 0.18
C ALA A 87 9.88 3.76 -1.06
N SER A 88 9.34 2.63 -1.46
CA SER A 88 9.72 2.04 -2.74
C SER A 88 8.89 2.63 -3.88
N VAL A 89 9.33 2.40 -5.09
CA VAL A 89 8.59 2.84 -6.28
C VAL A 89 7.20 2.22 -6.29
N ASP A 90 7.10 0.93 -6.01
CA ASP A 90 5.81 0.22 -6.02
C ASP A 90 4.89 0.74 -4.90
N GLU A 91 5.44 1.05 -3.74
CA GLU A 91 4.64 1.61 -2.64
C GLU A 91 4.03 2.95 -3.03
N LEU A 92 4.81 3.82 -3.66
CA LEU A 92 4.29 5.11 -4.09
C LEU A 92 3.26 4.95 -5.22
N SER A 93 3.46 3.98 -6.09
CA SER A 93 2.49 3.70 -7.15
C SER A 93 1.17 3.20 -6.59
N LEU A 94 1.20 2.36 -5.56
CA LEU A 94 0.01 1.90 -4.88
C LEU A 94 -0.72 3.05 -4.19
N LEU A 95 0.02 3.94 -3.54
CA LEU A 95 -0.58 5.11 -2.93
C LEU A 95 -1.27 5.99 -3.96
N LYS A 96 -0.67 6.12 -5.13
CA LYS A 96 -1.26 6.91 -6.19
C LYS A 96 -2.55 6.29 -6.68
N ASP A 97 -2.60 4.98 -6.80
CA ASP A 97 -3.82 4.27 -7.15
C ASP A 97 -4.93 4.54 -6.14
N LEU A 98 -4.61 4.45 -4.86
CA LEU A 98 -5.58 4.70 -3.81
C LEU A 98 -6.05 6.15 -3.83
N GLN A 99 -5.15 7.08 -4.05
CA GLN A 99 -5.50 8.48 -4.16
C GLN A 99 -6.46 8.74 -5.31
N ASN A 100 -6.18 8.12 -6.45
CA ASN A 100 -7.06 8.25 -7.61
C ASN A 100 -8.43 7.66 -7.36
N LEU A 101 -8.52 6.54 -6.66
CA LEU A 101 -9.81 5.96 -6.30
C LEU A 101 -10.57 6.82 -5.30
N GLU A 102 -9.86 7.47 -4.40
CA GLU A 102 -10.49 8.34 -3.42
C GLU A 102 -11.11 9.56 -4.12
N ILE A 103 -10.42 10.11 -5.10
CA ILE A 103 -10.89 11.29 -5.81
C ILE A 103 -11.93 10.93 -6.88
N TYR A 104 -11.73 9.83 -7.57
CA TYR A 104 -12.58 9.43 -8.69
C TYR A 104 -13.10 8.00 -8.50
N PRO A 105 -13.98 7.78 -7.54
CA PRO A 105 -14.41 6.41 -7.21
C PRO A 105 -15.13 5.67 -8.33
N ASP A 106 -15.74 6.40 -9.25
CA ASP A 106 -16.53 5.78 -10.30
C ASP A 106 -15.79 5.59 -11.62
N LYS A 107 -14.52 5.95 -11.67
CA LYS A 107 -13.80 5.85 -12.93
C LYS A 107 -12.83 4.70 -12.90
N SER A 108 -12.93 3.88 -13.90
CA SER A 108 -11.90 2.89 -14.12
C SER A 108 -10.72 3.60 -14.73
N VAL A 109 -9.86 4.08 -13.91
CA VAL A 109 -8.66 4.74 -14.36
C VAL A 109 -7.60 3.69 -14.58
N GLN A 110 -6.78 3.89 -15.57
CA GLN A 110 -5.60 3.08 -15.70
C GLN A 110 -4.82 3.22 -14.42
N CYS A 111 -4.60 2.16 -13.73
CA CYS A 111 -3.92 2.17 -12.46
C CYS A 111 -2.69 1.28 -12.50
N PHE A 112 -1.79 1.51 -11.57
CA PHE A 112 -0.60 0.68 -11.43
C PHE A 112 -0.98 -0.78 -11.23
N ALA A 113 -2.04 -1.02 -10.49
CA ALA A 113 -2.49 -2.39 -10.22
C ALA A 113 -2.76 -3.17 -11.50
N SER A 114 -3.20 -2.51 -12.56
CA SER A 114 -3.44 -3.19 -13.84
C SER A 114 -2.17 -3.78 -14.44
N THR A 115 -1.01 -3.28 -14.05
CA THR A 115 0.26 -3.84 -14.53
C THR A 115 0.70 -5.04 -13.72
N VAL A 116 0.16 -5.21 -12.53
CA VAL A 116 0.52 -6.29 -11.61
C VAL A 116 -0.53 -7.39 -11.61
N ILE A 117 -1.80 -7.02 -11.64
CA ILE A 117 -2.91 -7.95 -11.48
C ILE A 117 -3.53 -8.28 -12.83
N ARG A 118 -3.91 -9.52 -12.98
CA ARG A 118 -4.58 -9.96 -14.22
C ARG A 118 -5.95 -9.28 -14.34
N PRO A 119 -6.37 -8.97 -15.57
CA PRO A 119 -7.63 -8.24 -15.76
C PRO A 119 -8.85 -8.82 -15.07
N LYS A 120 -8.95 -10.15 -15.00
CA LYS A 120 -10.11 -10.78 -14.37
C LYS A 120 -10.14 -10.56 -12.87
N LEU A 121 -9.04 -10.20 -12.24
CA LEU A 121 -8.98 -10.00 -10.80
C LEU A 121 -8.97 -8.52 -10.44
N LEU A 122 -8.89 -7.65 -11.42
CA LEU A 122 -8.77 -6.23 -11.17
C LEU A 122 -9.97 -5.66 -10.43
N ASN A 123 -11.16 -6.12 -10.74
CA ASN A 123 -12.36 -5.65 -10.05
C ASN A 123 -12.37 -6.04 -8.58
N LEU A 124 -11.84 -7.20 -8.24
CA LEU A 124 -11.71 -7.58 -6.83
C LEU A 124 -10.74 -6.67 -6.11
N TYR A 125 -9.64 -6.33 -6.77
CA TYR A 125 -8.67 -5.41 -6.21
C TYR A 125 -9.29 -4.02 -6.00
N LEU A 126 -10.00 -3.52 -6.98
CA LEU A 126 -10.61 -2.19 -6.88
C LEU A 126 -11.67 -2.16 -5.78
N THR A 127 -12.43 -3.23 -5.62
CA THR A 127 -13.42 -3.32 -4.55
C THR A 127 -12.73 -3.32 -3.18
N ALA A 128 -11.70 -4.12 -3.01
CA ALA A 128 -10.95 -4.17 -1.75
C ALA A 128 -10.32 -2.82 -1.44
N SER A 129 -9.75 -2.15 -2.45
CA SER A 129 -9.13 -0.84 -2.30
C SER A 129 -10.15 0.20 -1.87
N SER A 130 -11.33 0.20 -2.49
CA SER A 130 -12.39 1.13 -2.13
C SER A 130 -12.87 0.92 -0.70
N GLN A 131 -12.99 -0.33 -0.30
CA GLN A 131 -13.39 -0.66 1.07
C GLN A 131 -12.32 -0.27 2.08
N TYR A 132 -11.05 -0.42 1.73
CA TYR A 132 -9.96 0.04 2.58
C TYR A 132 -10.05 1.55 2.79
N ILE A 133 -10.24 2.29 1.72
CA ILE A 133 -10.38 3.75 1.79
C ILE A 133 -11.58 4.13 2.68
N GLU A 134 -12.69 3.46 2.49
CA GLU A 134 -13.89 3.74 3.26
C GLU A 134 -13.68 3.51 4.75
N LYS A 135 -12.97 2.46 5.11
CA LYS A 135 -12.73 2.11 6.50
C LYS A 135 -11.75 3.07 7.19
N THR A 136 -10.85 3.66 6.43
CA THR A 136 -9.79 4.49 7.01
C THR A 136 -10.07 5.99 6.90
N LYS A 137 -10.96 6.40 6.04
CA LYS A 137 -11.14 7.82 5.73
C LYS A 137 -11.59 8.70 6.88
N HIS A 138 -12.24 8.12 7.86
CA HIS A 138 -12.75 8.90 8.98
C HIS A 138 -11.67 9.27 9.99
N GLN A 139 -10.58 8.58 9.99
CA GLN A 139 -9.53 8.84 10.96
C GLN A 139 -8.33 9.53 10.36
N PHE A 140 -8.13 9.36 9.06
CA PHE A 140 -6.94 9.89 8.45
C PHE A 140 -7.31 10.59 7.17
N THR A 141 -6.67 11.70 6.94
CA THR A 141 -6.67 12.32 5.61
C THR A 141 -5.75 11.45 4.80
N ILE A 142 -6.34 10.46 4.18
CA ILE A 142 -5.59 9.34 3.81
C ILE A 142 -4.57 9.52 2.81
N LEU A 143 -4.83 10.19 1.82
CA LEU A 143 -3.97 9.95 0.73
C LEU A 143 -3.41 11.15 0.16
N SER A 144 -3.20 12.11 0.98
CA SER A 144 -2.55 13.25 0.48
C SER A 144 -1.11 12.92 0.23
N LEU A 145 -0.80 12.81 -1.03
CA LEU A 145 0.58 12.79 -1.39
C LEU A 145 1.10 14.19 -1.44
N HIS A 146 0.36 15.11 -1.02
CA HIS A 146 0.87 16.37 -0.91
C HIS A 146 1.86 16.34 0.10
N LEU A 147 2.87 16.47 -0.22
CA LEU A 147 3.75 16.28 0.60
C LEU A 147 4.50 17.33 0.80
N VAL A 148 4.90 17.27 1.85
CA VAL A 148 5.96 18.01 2.29
C VAL A 148 7.01 17.98 1.29
N HIS A 149 7.14 16.91 0.65
CA HIS A 149 8.24 16.77 -0.23
C HIS A 149 8.07 17.56 -1.49
N GLU A 150 6.88 17.96 -1.83
CA GLU A 150 6.76 18.77 -2.97
C GLU A 150 7.27 20.12 -2.69
N ALA A 151 7.22 20.54 -1.47
CA ALA A 151 7.75 21.78 -1.11
C ALA A 151 9.21 21.69 -0.90
N ALA A 152 9.73 20.56 -0.79
CA ALA A 152 11.11 20.42 -0.54
C ALA A 152 11.86 20.57 -1.81
N PRO A 153 12.79 21.33 -1.86
CA PRO A 153 13.53 21.55 -3.01
C PRO A 153 14.30 20.46 -3.28
N ILE A 154 14.43 20.14 -4.29
CA ILE A 154 15.11 19.26 -4.62
C ILE A 154 16.31 19.59 -4.86
N ASN A 155 17.06 19.27 -4.96
CA ASN A 155 18.34 19.41 -5.32
C ASN A 155 19.05 18.53 -5.20
#